data_754c53ef456a5ac5f08e13b6617d0b4c
#
_entry.id   754c53ef456a5ac5f08e13b6617d0b4c
#
_cell.length_a   1.000
_cell.length_b   1.000
_cell.length_c   1.000
_cell.angle_alpha   90.00
_cell.angle_beta   90.00
_cell.angle_gamma   90.00
#
_symmetry.space_group_name_H-M   'P 1'
#
loop_
_entity.id
_entity.type
_entity.pdbx_description
1 polymer ?
#
loop_
_entity_poly.entity_id
_entity_poly.type
_entity_poly.pdbx_seq_one_letter_code
_entity_poly.pdbx_strand_id
1 'polypeptide(L)'
;MKAKALIVMATCMAIGLCASGCQNSMTQTAVAQEDVVHIQIAYENNPGEPLDLACQRWKELLEEQSGGEIQVELYPSSQLGSKSDIINQEIAGDSVITLANGAFYADLGVSDFSVTFAPYLFRSWEDIEKLAESDWWAEQEEKLRETTGLVIVGSNWHYGVRNTITKEPVQSPED
;
A
#
# COMPACT_ATOMS: atom_id res chain seq x y z
N MET A 1 0.86 -59.18 -30.95
CA MET A 1 0.86 -60.52 -30.30
C MET A 1 0.30 -60.29 -28.90
N LYS A 2 -0.95 -60.67 -28.75
CA LYS A 2 -1.55 -61.62 -27.78
C LYS A 2 -1.22 -61.32 -26.34
N ALA A 3 -2.19 -60.70 -25.56
CA ALA A 3 -3.22 -61.37 -24.78
C ALA A 3 -2.65 -61.87 -23.40
N LYS A 4 -3.22 -61.52 -22.26
CA LYS A 4 -4.41 -62.12 -21.65
C LYS A 4 -4.80 -61.42 -20.37
N ALA A 5 -6.10 -61.27 -20.22
CA ALA A 5 -6.82 -60.94 -19.00
C ALA A 5 -6.66 -62.02 -17.92
N LEU A 6 -6.81 -61.62 -16.65
CA LEU A 6 -7.40 -62.50 -15.65
C LEU A 6 -8.17 -61.72 -14.60
N ILE A 7 -9.43 -61.99 -14.56
CA ILE A 7 -10.45 -61.62 -13.59
C ILE A 7 -10.25 -62.51 -12.36
N VAL A 8 -10.25 -61.93 -11.14
CA VAL A 8 -10.59 -62.67 -9.94
C VAL A 8 -11.62 -61.86 -9.15
N MET A 9 -12.81 -62.39 -9.21
CA MET A 9 -13.99 -62.05 -8.48
C MET A 9 -13.98 -62.90 -7.17
N ALA A 10 -14.04 -62.29 -6.02
CA ALA A 10 -14.33 -62.98 -4.76
C ALA A 10 -15.29 -62.15 -3.93
N THR A 11 -16.48 -62.67 -3.94
CA THR A 11 -17.65 -62.34 -3.13
C THR A 11 -17.38 -62.73 -1.68
N CYS A 12 -17.67 -61.83 -0.69
CA CYS A 12 -18.06 -62.24 0.65
C CYS A 12 -19.18 -61.32 1.16
N MET A 13 -20.27 -61.97 1.42
CA MET A 13 -21.57 -61.49 1.84
C MET A 13 -21.67 -61.57 3.39
N ALA A 14 -22.39 -60.61 3.94
CA ALA A 14 -23.15 -60.67 5.20
C ALA A 14 -22.38 -60.52 6.53
N ILE A 15 -22.76 -59.54 7.31
CA ILE A 15 -23.70 -59.67 8.45
C ILE A 15 -23.86 -58.27 9.07
N GLY A 16 -25.09 -57.81 9.17
CA GLY A 16 -25.48 -56.57 9.83
C GLY A 16 -25.38 -56.64 11.34
N LEU A 17 -25.40 -55.51 11.94
CA LEU A 17 -26.24 -55.21 13.13
C LEU A 17 -26.20 -53.71 13.44
N CYS A 18 -27.36 -53.18 13.71
CA CYS A 18 -27.70 -51.84 14.13
C CYS A 18 -26.83 -51.30 15.26
N ALA A 19 -26.27 -50.14 15.07
CA ALA A 19 -25.97 -49.26 16.16
C ALA A 19 -26.48 -47.86 15.78
N SER A 20 -27.62 -47.49 16.36
CA SER A 20 -28.16 -46.14 16.38
C SER A 20 -27.16 -45.23 17.12
N GLY A 21 -26.24 -44.64 16.37
CA GLY A 21 -25.34 -43.62 16.88
C GLY A 21 -25.94 -42.25 16.55
N CYS A 22 -26.25 -41.48 17.53
CA CYS A 22 -26.66 -40.10 17.44
C CYS A 22 -25.66 -39.34 16.54
N GLN A 23 -26.10 -38.96 15.34
CA GLN A 23 -25.42 -37.95 14.53
C GLN A 23 -25.64 -36.61 15.25
N ASN A 24 -24.69 -36.25 16.10
CA ASN A 24 -24.50 -34.86 16.46
C ASN A 24 -24.06 -34.13 15.18
N SER A 25 -25.03 -33.55 14.50
CA SER A 25 -24.75 -32.53 13.49
C SER A 25 -24.09 -31.38 14.22
N MET A 26 -22.76 -31.41 14.34
CA MET A 26 -22.00 -30.19 14.53
C MET A 26 -22.20 -29.37 13.25
N THR A 27 -23.14 -28.47 13.32
CA THR A 27 -23.20 -27.34 12.40
C THR A 27 -21.87 -26.62 12.60
N GLN A 28 -20.84 -26.95 11.80
CA GLN A 28 -19.71 -26.08 11.59
C GLN A 28 -20.31 -24.83 10.96
N THR A 29 -20.57 -23.83 11.78
CA THR A 29 -20.71 -22.47 11.31
C THR A 29 -19.35 -22.18 10.66
N ALA A 30 -19.31 -22.21 9.32
CA ALA A 30 -18.21 -21.64 8.58
C ALA A 30 -18.18 -20.18 9.01
N VAL A 31 -17.28 -19.85 9.92
CA VAL A 31 -16.87 -18.46 10.14
C VAL A 31 -16.35 -18.04 8.78
N ALA A 32 -17.06 -17.14 8.11
CA ALA A 32 -16.55 -16.49 6.93
C ALA A 32 -15.18 -15.96 7.35
N GLN A 33 -14.13 -16.46 6.72
CA GLN A 33 -12.79 -15.92 6.88
C GLN A 33 -12.90 -14.54 6.24
N GLU A 34 -12.99 -13.50 7.06
CA GLU A 34 -12.92 -12.12 6.57
C GLU A 34 -11.59 -12.01 5.86
N ASP A 35 -11.63 -11.66 4.58
CA ASP A 35 -10.42 -11.50 3.75
C ASP A 35 -9.65 -10.29 4.30
N VAL A 36 -8.62 -10.57 5.09
CA VAL A 36 -7.73 -9.53 5.64
C VAL A 36 -6.97 -8.88 4.49
N VAL A 37 -7.06 -7.56 4.42
CA VAL A 37 -6.32 -6.76 3.43
C VAL A 37 -4.91 -6.50 3.95
N HIS A 38 -3.92 -6.97 3.24
CA HIS A 38 -2.51 -6.72 3.54
C HIS A 38 -1.99 -5.53 2.73
N ILE A 39 -1.45 -4.53 3.43
CA ILE A 39 -0.88 -3.32 2.84
C ILE A 39 0.58 -3.21 3.25
N GLN A 40 1.45 -2.95 2.29
CA GLN A 40 2.85 -2.61 2.53
C GLN A 40 3.01 -1.08 2.44
N ILE A 41 3.71 -0.46 3.40
CA ILE A 41 4.09 0.96 3.33
C ILE A 41 5.61 1.03 3.24
N ALA A 42 6.10 1.51 2.09
CA ALA A 42 7.52 1.57 1.79
C ALA A 42 8.02 3.02 1.71
N TYR A 43 9.14 3.31 2.37
CA TYR A 43 9.71 4.64 2.42
C TYR A 43 11.24 4.62 2.59
N GLU A 44 11.89 5.74 2.23
CA GLU A 44 13.35 5.88 2.22
C GLU A 44 13.94 6.21 3.59
N ASN A 45 13.12 6.78 4.49
CA ASN A 45 13.55 7.22 5.82
C ASN A 45 13.96 6.05 6.71
N ASN A 46 14.92 6.32 7.61
CA ASN A 46 15.40 5.30 8.54
C ASN A 46 14.49 5.17 9.76
N PRO A 47 14.52 4.02 10.44
CA PRO A 47 13.78 3.83 11.69
C PRO A 47 14.10 4.90 12.73
N GLY A 48 13.06 5.45 13.35
CA GLY A 48 13.13 6.52 14.37
C GLY A 48 13.14 7.94 13.79
N GLU A 49 13.23 8.12 12.48
CA GLU A 49 13.03 9.43 11.86
C GLU A 49 11.56 9.88 11.94
N PRO A 50 11.24 11.18 11.89
CA PRO A 50 9.86 11.67 12.01
C PRO A 50 8.86 11.02 11.06
N LEU A 51 9.26 10.74 9.82
CA LEU A 51 8.40 10.07 8.85
C LEU A 51 8.13 8.61 9.24
N ASP A 52 9.15 7.88 9.70
CA ASP A 52 9.00 6.51 10.17
C ASP A 52 8.03 6.45 11.36
N LEU A 53 8.18 7.36 12.34
CA LEU A 53 7.26 7.45 13.48
C LEU A 53 5.83 7.75 13.03
N ALA A 54 5.65 8.59 12.03
CA ALA A 54 4.34 8.87 11.45
C ALA A 54 3.75 7.63 10.74
N CYS A 55 4.55 6.88 9.99
CA CYS A 55 4.13 5.63 9.36
C CYS A 55 3.75 4.57 10.41
N GLN A 56 4.49 4.46 11.52
CA GLN A 56 4.15 3.58 12.63
C GLN A 56 2.78 3.95 13.23
N ARG A 57 2.54 5.26 13.45
CA ARG A 57 1.25 5.71 13.97
C ARG A 57 0.11 5.48 12.97
N TRP A 58 0.37 5.66 11.68
CA TRP A 58 -0.62 5.39 10.64
C TRP A 58 -0.98 3.91 10.58
N LYS A 59 0.01 3.02 10.65
CA LYS A 59 -0.21 1.56 10.77
C LYS A 59 -1.12 1.24 11.95
N GLU A 60 -0.79 1.71 13.16
CA GLU A 60 -1.60 1.47 14.36
C GLU A 60 -3.06 1.90 14.17
N LEU A 61 -3.27 3.09 13.59
CA LEU A 61 -4.61 3.62 13.35
C LEU A 61 -5.40 2.80 12.31
N LEU A 62 -4.75 2.35 11.23
CA LEU A 62 -5.39 1.54 10.20
C LEU A 62 -5.81 0.18 10.78
N GLU A 63 -4.94 -0.48 11.52
CA GLU A 63 -5.22 -1.79 12.12
C GLU A 63 -6.29 -1.68 13.23
N GLU A 64 -6.23 -0.64 14.07
CA GLU A 64 -7.21 -0.41 15.13
C GLU A 64 -8.60 -0.05 14.58
N GLN A 65 -8.66 0.90 13.63
CA GLN A 65 -9.93 1.41 13.12
C GLN A 65 -10.63 0.43 12.18
N SER A 66 -9.86 -0.44 11.50
CA SER A 66 -10.45 -1.51 10.69
C SER A 66 -10.87 -2.74 11.51
N GLY A 67 -10.63 -2.75 12.84
CA GLY A 67 -10.90 -3.92 13.65
C GLY A 67 -10.05 -5.14 13.29
N GLY A 68 -8.92 -4.93 12.59
CA GLY A 68 -8.01 -5.98 12.13
C GLY A 68 -8.29 -6.48 10.71
N GLU A 69 -9.28 -5.93 10.01
CA GLU A 69 -9.53 -6.22 8.58
C GLU A 69 -8.39 -5.73 7.68
N ILE A 70 -7.62 -4.71 8.12
CA ILE A 70 -6.41 -4.23 7.46
C ILE A 70 -5.20 -4.61 8.32
N GLN A 71 -4.19 -5.19 7.70
CA GLN A 71 -2.88 -5.43 8.29
C GLN A 71 -1.80 -4.70 7.50
N VAL A 72 -0.93 -3.99 8.21
CA VAL A 72 0.07 -3.12 7.59
C VAL A 72 1.48 -3.60 7.93
N GLU A 73 2.33 -3.71 6.92
CA GLU A 73 3.76 -3.95 7.07
C GLU A 73 4.55 -2.71 6.65
N LEU A 74 5.55 -2.32 7.46
CA LEU A 74 6.39 -1.15 7.20
C LEU A 74 7.75 -1.56 6.67
N TYR A 75 8.17 -0.90 5.59
CA TYR A 75 9.45 -1.13 4.91
C TYR A 75 10.27 0.16 4.84
N PRO A 76 10.97 0.52 5.94
CA PRO A 76 11.85 1.69 6.00
C PRO A 76 13.14 1.48 5.20
N SER A 77 13.93 2.56 5.06
CA SER A 77 15.30 2.52 4.50
C SER A 77 15.37 1.90 3.11
N SER A 78 14.36 2.15 2.27
CA SER A 78 14.29 1.63 0.88
C SER A 78 14.40 0.11 0.76
N GLN A 79 13.87 -0.64 1.73
CA GLN A 79 13.97 -2.12 1.73
C GLN A 79 13.29 -2.78 0.53
N LEU A 80 12.24 -2.16 -0.04
CA LEU A 80 11.55 -2.66 -1.24
C LEU A 80 12.05 -2.02 -2.54
N GLY A 81 13.08 -1.19 -2.47
CA GLY A 81 13.63 -0.47 -3.62
C GLY A 81 13.58 1.04 -3.48
N SER A 82 13.99 1.75 -4.54
CA SER A 82 13.86 3.20 -4.62
C SER A 82 12.38 3.62 -4.71
N LYS A 83 12.10 4.90 -4.46
CA LYS A 83 10.74 5.44 -4.62
C LYS A 83 10.15 5.17 -6.00
N SER A 84 10.94 5.31 -7.05
CA SER A 84 10.51 5.00 -8.42
C SER A 84 10.19 3.51 -8.60
N ASP A 85 10.94 2.61 -7.94
CA ASP A 85 10.66 1.17 -8.00
C ASP A 85 9.33 0.86 -7.33
N ILE A 86 9.04 1.50 -6.18
CA ILE A 86 7.76 1.30 -5.47
C ILE A 86 6.59 1.85 -6.30
N ILE A 87 6.72 3.05 -6.87
CA ILE A 87 5.69 3.62 -7.76
C ILE A 87 5.41 2.68 -8.95
N ASN A 88 6.42 2.04 -9.52
CA ASN A 88 6.22 1.06 -10.59
C ASN A 88 5.49 -0.20 -10.10
N GLN A 89 5.73 -0.64 -8.85
CA GLN A 89 4.99 -1.75 -8.23
C GLN A 89 3.52 -1.36 -8.01
N GLU A 90 3.24 -0.14 -7.52
CA GLU A 90 1.88 0.39 -7.38
C GLU A 90 1.14 0.41 -8.73
N ILE A 91 1.79 0.90 -9.80
CA ILE A 91 1.23 0.90 -11.17
C ILE A 91 0.99 -0.54 -11.68
N ALA A 92 1.82 -1.49 -11.28
CA ALA A 92 1.65 -2.90 -11.63
C ALA A 92 0.50 -3.58 -10.85
N GLY A 93 -0.03 -2.92 -9.81
CA GLY A 93 -1.15 -3.40 -9.00
C GLY A 93 -0.74 -4.13 -7.72
N ASP A 94 0.51 -3.99 -7.29
CA ASP A 94 0.96 -4.51 -6.00
C ASP A 94 0.31 -3.72 -4.85
N SER A 95 0.01 -4.41 -3.74
CA SER A 95 -0.60 -3.82 -2.55
C SER A 95 0.44 -3.08 -1.70
N VAL A 96 1.01 -2.04 -2.26
CA VAL A 96 2.04 -1.21 -1.63
C VAL A 96 1.67 0.27 -1.72
N ILE A 97 2.08 1.04 -0.72
CA ILE A 97 1.90 2.50 -0.65
C ILE A 97 3.28 3.13 -0.42
N THR A 98 3.57 4.21 -1.15
CA THR A 98 4.75 5.04 -0.86
C THR A 98 4.38 6.49 -0.57
N LEU A 99 5.26 7.19 0.13
CA LEU A 99 5.14 8.62 0.35
C LEU A 99 5.96 9.35 -0.72
N ALA A 100 5.26 9.90 -1.69
CA ALA A 100 5.86 10.62 -2.81
C ALA A 100 5.45 12.10 -2.80
N ASN A 101 6.20 12.93 -3.49
CA ASN A 101 5.88 14.33 -3.71
C ASN A 101 5.48 14.57 -5.17
N GLY A 102 4.97 15.76 -5.48
CA GLY A 102 4.46 16.09 -6.80
C GLY A 102 5.48 15.98 -7.95
N ALA A 103 6.78 16.03 -7.66
CA ALA A 103 7.78 15.86 -8.72
C ALA A 103 7.72 14.45 -9.33
N PHE A 104 7.51 13.42 -8.51
CA PHE A 104 7.34 12.05 -9.02
C PHE A 104 6.07 11.91 -9.88
N TYR A 105 4.98 12.56 -9.50
CA TYR A 105 3.74 12.54 -10.28
C TYR A 105 3.86 13.34 -11.59
N ALA A 106 4.65 14.42 -11.58
CA ALA A 106 4.95 15.18 -12.79
C ALA A 106 5.68 14.32 -13.83
N ASP A 107 6.63 13.50 -13.40
CA ASP A 107 7.38 12.56 -14.25
C ASP A 107 6.48 11.46 -14.84
N LEU A 108 5.34 11.18 -14.20
CA LEU A 108 4.33 10.24 -14.68
C LEU A 108 3.32 10.85 -15.68
N GLY A 109 3.56 12.09 -16.12
CA GLY A 109 2.77 12.75 -17.16
C GLY A 109 1.80 13.82 -16.66
N VAL A 110 1.71 14.06 -15.34
CA VAL A 110 0.91 15.15 -14.75
C VAL A 110 1.82 16.27 -14.30
N SER A 111 2.38 16.99 -15.27
CA SER A 111 3.42 18.02 -15.09
C SER A 111 3.03 19.11 -14.08
N ASP A 112 1.73 19.39 -13.95
CA ASP A 112 1.22 20.45 -13.08
C ASP A 112 1.52 20.19 -11.59
N PHE A 113 1.67 18.93 -11.18
CA PHE A 113 2.10 18.58 -9.82
C PHE A 113 3.47 19.14 -9.43
N SER A 114 4.32 19.50 -10.41
CA SER A 114 5.63 20.12 -10.15
C SER A 114 5.52 21.44 -9.40
N VAL A 115 4.36 22.10 -9.40
CA VAL A 115 4.09 23.32 -8.64
C VAL A 115 4.39 23.14 -7.14
N THR A 116 4.19 21.93 -6.60
CA THR A 116 4.47 21.64 -5.19
C THR A 116 5.96 21.71 -4.83
N PHE A 117 6.82 21.74 -5.85
CA PHE A 117 8.27 21.83 -5.71
C PHE A 117 8.83 23.23 -6.07
N ALA A 118 7.95 24.18 -6.43
CA ALA A 118 8.36 25.52 -6.78
C ALA A 118 8.98 26.24 -5.58
N PRO A 119 10.25 26.69 -5.68
CA PRO A 119 10.89 27.40 -4.57
C PRO A 119 10.12 28.66 -4.18
N TYR A 120 9.98 28.89 -2.89
CA TYR A 120 9.35 30.10 -2.31
C TYR A 120 7.89 30.34 -2.71
N LEU A 121 7.22 29.39 -3.36
CA LEU A 121 5.80 29.52 -3.73
C LEU A 121 4.91 29.54 -2.49
N PHE A 122 5.13 28.61 -1.56
CA PHE A 122 4.37 28.48 -0.34
C PHE A 122 5.08 29.21 0.80
N ARG A 123 4.32 29.96 1.59
CA ARG A 123 4.83 30.76 2.71
C ARG A 123 4.53 30.09 4.06
N SER A 124 3.56 29.17 4.08
CA SER A 124 3.11 28.48 5.28
C SER A 124 2.58 27.09 4.93
N TRP A 125 2.41 26.25 5.94
CA TRP A 125 1.74 24.96 5.79
C TRP A 125 0.28 25.11 5.39
N GLU A 126 -0.38 26.16 5.87
CA GLU A 126 -1.76 26.50 5.52
C GLU A 126 -1.96 26.73 4.01
N ASP A 127 -0.96 27.32 3.32
CA ASP A 127 -1.01 27.51 1.88
C ASP A 127 -0.99 26.14 1.14
N ILE A 128 -0.21 25.18 1.65
CA ILE A 128 -0.13 23.83 1.09
C ILE A 128 -1.41 23.06 1.35
N GLU A 129 -1.97 23.15 2.55
CA GLU A 129 -3.23 22.54 2.93
C GLU A 129 -4.39 23.06 2.06
N LYS A 130 -4.47 24.37 1.87
CA LYS A 130 -5.46 24.98 0.95
C LYS A 130 -5.31 24.51 -0.50
N LEU A 131 -4.06 24.31 -0.96
CA LEU A 131 -3.84 23.74 -2.28
C LEU A 131 -4.36 22.30 -2.35
N ALA A 132 -4.04 21.47 -1.36
CA ALA A 132 -4.46 20.08 -1.30
C ALA A 132 -6.01 19.91 -1.20
N GLU A 133 -6.70 20.90 -0.66
CA GLU A 133 -8.17 20.94 -0.56
C GLU A 133 -8.86 21.59 -1.76
N SER A 134 -8.11 22.07 -2.76
CA SER A 134 -8.66 22.81 -3.89
C SER A 134 -9.22 21.90 -4.99
N ASP A 135 -10.19 22.41 -5.75
CA ASP A 135 -10.70 21.72 -6.96
C ASP A 135 -9.59 21.45 -7.98
N TRP A 136 -8.61 22.37 -8.06
CA TRP A 136 -7.44 22.18 -8.92
C TRP A 136 -6.65 20.94 -8.54
N TRP A 137 -6.41 20.71 -7.22
CA TRP A 137 -5.71 19.54 -6.74
C TRP A 137 -6.48 18.26 -7.08
N ALA A 138 -7.77 18.23 -6.82
CA ALA A 138 -8.64 17.11 -7.16
C ALA A 138 -8.61 16.79 -8.67
N GLU A 139 -8.54 17.83 -9.53
CA GLU A 139 -8.39 17.65 -10.98
C GLU A 139 -7.06 16.99 -11.33
N GLN A 140 -5.94 17.35 -10.65
CA GLN A 140 -4.65 16.71 -10.89
C GLN A 140 -4.61 15.26 -10.39
N GLU A 141 -5.23 14.96 -9.26
CA GLU A 141 -5.37 13.58 -8.75
C GLU A 141 -6.16 12.72 -9.74
N GLU A 142 -7.23 13.23 -10.32
CA GLU A 142 -8.00 12.52 -11.33
C GLU A 142 -7.17 12.28 -12.60
N LYS A 143 -6.42 13.27 -13.09
CA LYS A 143 -5.51 13.10 -14.22
C LYS A 143 -4.45 12.02 -13.94
N LEU A 144 -3.91 11.96 -12.72
CA LEU A 144 -2.95 10.94 -12.31
C LEU A 144 -3.60 9.55 -12.36
N ARG A 145 -4.80 9.43 -11.80
CA ARG A 145 -5.57 8.19 -11.79
C ARG A 145 -5.88 7.71 -13.21
N GLU A 146 -6.32 8.60 -14.10
CA GLU A 146 -6.62 8.27 -15.50
C GLU A 146 -5.36 7.85 -16.28
N THR A 147 -4.21 8.47 -15.99
CA THR A 147 -2.96 8.25 -16.73
C THR A 147 -2.25 6.97 -16.27
N THR A 148 -2.27 6.68 -14.96
CA THR A 148 -1.41 5.66 -14.35
C THR A 148 -2.17 4.60 -13.56
N GLY A 149 -3.41 4.85 -13.17
CA GLY A 149 -4.17 4.03 -12.22
C GLY A 149 -3.87 4.33 -10.74
N LEU A 150 -2.89 5.20 -10.46
CA LEU A 150 -2.52 5.56 -9.09
C LEU A 150 -3.61 6.40 -8.42
N VAL A 151 -3.79 6.20 -7.11
CA VAL A 151 -4.67 6.98 -6.27
C VAL A 151 -3.88 7.59 -5.12
N ILE A 152 -3.98 8.90 -4.93
CA ILE A 152 -3.42 9.59 -3.77
C ILE A 152 -4.41 9.41 -2.61
N VAL A 153 -4.00 8.67 -1.57
CA VAL A 153 -4.84 8.38 -0.40
C VAL A 153 -4.76 9.45 0.69
N GLY A 154 -3.84 10.40 0.56
CA GLY A 154 -3.71 11.54 1.47
C GLY A 154 -2.67 12.53 1.01
N SER A 155 -3.01 13.82 1.07
CA SER A 155 -2.18 14.93 0.58
C SER A 155 -1.68 15.86 1.71
N ASN A 156 -1.72 15.40 2.96
CA ASN A 156 -1.44 16.18 4.15
C ASN A 156 -0.14 15.79 4.89
N TRP A 157 0.77 15.10 4.21
CA TRP A 157 2.06 14.74 4.78
C TRP A 157 3.09 15.85 4.57
N HIS A 158 3.69 16.32 5.67
CA HIS A 158 4.68 17.39 5.65
C HIS A 158 6.09 16.85 5.91
N TYR A 159 7.01 17.07 4.96
CA TYR A 159 8.41 16.65 5.07
C TYR A 159 9.31 17.65 5.82
N GLY A 160 8.79 18.82 6.17
CA GLY A 160 9.53 19.89 6.82
C GLY A 160 10.09 20.94 5.85
N VAL A 161 10.84 21.88 6.41
CA VAL A 161 11.42 23.00 5.67
C VAL A 161 12.70 22.56 4.96
N ARG A 162 12.88 23.00 3.72
CA ARG A 162 14.12 22.79 2.95
C ARG A 162 15.15 23.84 3.30
N ASN A 163 16.39 23.40 3.51
CA ASN A 163 17.53 24.27 3.77
C ASN A 163 18.63 24.00 2.75
N THR A 164 19.27 25.05 2.28
CA THR A 164 20.47 24.94 1.43
C THR A 164 21.69 24.66 2.30
N ILE A 165 22.43 23.61 1.97
CA ILE A 165 23.67 23.24 2.66
C ILE A 165 24.80 23.39 1.65
N THR A 166 25.79 24.23 1.99
CA THR A 166 26.96 24.52 1.15
C THR A 166 28.25 24.35 1.94
N LYS A 167 29.38 24.17 1.26
CA LYS A 167 30.70 24.12 1.91
C LYS A 167 31.16 25.48 2.39
N GLU A 168 30.76 26.53 1.70
CA GLU A 168 31.10 27.91 1.99
C GLU A 168 29.81 28.72 2.19
N PRO A 169 29.85 29.81 2.98
CA PRO A 169 28.66 30.65 3.16
C PRO A 169 28.20 31.25 1.83
N VAL A 170 26.93 31.02 1.49
CA VAL A 170 26.25 31.64 0.34
C VAL A 170 25.38 32.78 0.87
N GLN A 171 25.56 33.99 0.36
CA GLN A 171 24.82 35.17 0.79
C GLN A 171 24.02 35.80 -0.37
N SER A 172 24.38 35.49 -1.60
CA SER A 172 23.71 36.01 -2.78
C SER A 172 23.68 34.97 -3.92
N PRO A 173 22.82 35.14 -4.94
CA PRO A 173 22.78 34.25 -6.09
C PRO A 173 24.05 34.22 -6.91
N GLU A 174 24.96 35.18 -6.74
CA GLU A 174 26.25 35.31 -7.43
C GLU A 174 27.37 34.52 -6.76
N ASP A 175 27.18 34.00 -5.54
CA ASP A 175 28.15 33.20 -4.81
C ASP A 175 28.13 31.74 -5.30
#